data_cb872f2cfd0799232663922da5f95a47
#
_entry.id   cb872f2cfd0799232663922da5f95a47
#
_cell.length_a   1.000
_cell.length_b   1.000
_cell.length_c   1.000
_cell.angle_alpha   90.00
_cell.angle_beta   90.00
_cell.angle_gamma   90.00
#
_symmetry.space_group_name_H-M   'P 1'
#
loop_
_entity.id
_entity.type
_entity.pdbx_description
1 polymer ?
#
loop_
_entity_poly.entity_id
_entity_poly.type
_entity_poly.pdbx_seq_one_letter_code
_entity_poly.pdbx_strand_id
1 'polypeptide(L)'
;SNDPLDVVEIGEQVGYTGQIKQVKILGVMALLDEGETDWKVIVIDVNDPIASKLNDIEDVEKHLPGLIRATNEWFRIYKIPDGKPENQFAFSGEAKNRSYATEVVHECHEAWRRLITGQANAGEIKLENSTVQGSKSLVAPKDAVVTSIPAASPQPPAPIDPSIDKWFFISSSAN
;
A
#
# COMPACT_ATOMS: atom_id res chain seq x y z
N SER A 1 4.82 11.75 6.26
CA SER A 1 4.68 10.35 6.62
C SER A 1 6.00 9.61 6.41
N ASN A 2 6.30 8.66 7.27
CA ASN A 2 7.48 7.79 7.17
C ASN A 2 7.10 6.39 6.66
N ASP A 3 5.87 6.26 6.18
CA ASP A 3 5.32 4.99 5.71
C ASP A 3 5.62 4.77 4.22
N PRO A 4 5.84 3.53 3.80
CA PRO A 4 5.92 3.20 2.38
C PRO A 4 4.57 3.45 1.69
N LEU A 5 4.62 3.65 0.37
CA LEU A 5 3.41 3.77 -0.44
C LEU A 5 2.69 2.43 -0.51
N ASP A 6 1.43 2.41 -0.08
CA ASP A 6 0.62 1.21 -0.04
C ASP A 6 0.12 0.77 -1.42
N VAL A 7 0.09 -0.52 -1.61
CA VAL A 7 -0.35 -1.17 -2.85
C VAL A 7 -1.47 -2.15 -2.56
N VAL A 8 -2.52 -2.11 -3.37
CA VAL A 8 -3.62 -3.07 -3.39
C VAL A 8 -3.46 -3.93 -4.63
N GLU A 9 -2.96 -5.14 -4.46
CA GLU A 9 -2.85 -6.10 -5.55
C GLU A 9 -4.19 -6.79 -5.79
N ILE A 10 -4.65 -6.74 -7.04
CA ILE A 10 -5.85 -7.46 -7.51
C ILE A 10 -5.45 -8.56 -8.50
N GLY A 11 -6.35 -9.48 -8.77
CA GLY A 11 -6.13 -10.60 -9.68
C GLY A 11 -6.33 -11.95 -9.01
N GLU A 12 -5.87 -13.00 -9.66
CA GLU A 12 -6.03 -14.39 -9.22
C GLU A 12 -4.84 -14.90 -8.40
N GLN A 13 -3.70 -14.24 -8.47
CA GLN A 13 -2.49 -14.63 -7.75
C GLN A 13 -2.56 -14.25 -6.27
N VAL A 14 -2.19 -15.17 -5.40
CA VAL A 14 -2.08 -14.93 -3.96
C VAL A 14 -0.65 -14.57 -3.61
N GLY A 15 -0.46 -13.40 -2.97
CA GLY A 15 0.83 -12.97 -2.48
C GLY A 15 1.25 -13.64 -1.16
N TYR A 16 2.53 -13.53 -0.81
CA TYR A 16 3.05 -13.96 0.49
C TYR A 16 4.04 -12.93 1.06
N THR A 17 4.19 -12.92 2.36
CA THR A 17 5.07 -11.98 3.06
C THR A 17 6.51 -12.07 2.57
N GLY A 18 7.09 -10.92 2.20
CA GLY A 18 8.46 -10.84 1.67
C GLY A 18 8.58 -11.07 0.16
N GLN A 19 7.47 -11.33 -0.54
CA GLN A 19 7.49 -11.47 -1.99
C GLN A 19 7.83 -10.14 -2.67
N ILE A 20 8.72 -10.20 -3.66
CA ILE A 20 9.04 -9.08 -4.56
C ILE A 20 8.58 -9.45 -5.97
N LYS A 21 7.79 -8.61 -6.59
CA LYS A 21 7.24 -8.85 -7.92
C LYS A 21 7.11 -7.57 -8.74
N GLN A 22 7.03 -7.73 -10.05
CA GLN A 22 6.67 -6.64 -10.96
C GLN A 22 5.17 -6.55 -11.08
N VAL A 23 4.65 -5.32 -10.99
CA VAL A 23 3.23 -5.05 -11.07
C VAL A 23 2.93 -3.98 -12.11
N LYS A 24 1.73 -4.03 -12.65
CA LYS A 24 1.17 -3.03 -13.54
C LYS A 24 0.23 -2.13 -12.73
N ILE A 25 0.46 -0.81 -12.77
CA ILE A 25 -0.40 0.19 -12.14
C ILE A 25 -1.70 0.29 -12.95
N LEU A 26 -2.83 0.29 -12.25
CA LEU A 26 -4.17 0.39 -12.83
C LEU A 26 -4.91 1.65 -12.37
N GLY A 27 -4.69 2.08 -11.14
CA GLY A 27 -5.36 3.24 -10.58
C GLY A 27 -4.93 3.51 -9.15
N VAL A 28 -5.61 4.43 -8.47
CA VAL A 28 -5.33 4.79 -7.07
C VAL A 28 -6.59 5.27 -6.36
N MET A 29 -6.73 4.88 -5.10
CA MET A 29 -7.71 5.45 -4.17
C MET A 29 -7.02 6.37 -3.17
N ALA A 30 -7.72 7.43 -2.77
CA ALA A 30 -7.23 8.43 -1.81
C ALA A 30 -7.95 8.27 -0.47
N LEU A 31 -7.43 7.44 0.41
CA LEU A 31 -7.90 7.32 1.78
C LEU A 31 -7.49 8.56 2.57
N LEU A 32 -8.39 9.10 3.39
CA LEU A 32 -8.10 10.22 4.29
C LEU A 32 -7.86 9.66 5.70
N ASP A 33 -6.63 9.74 6.15
CA ASP A 33 -6.23 9.27 7.47
C ASP A 33 -5.62 10.43 8.27
N GLU A 34 -6.26 10.79 9.38
CA GLU A 34 -5.81 11.85 10.31
C GLU A 34 -5.43 13.19 9.63
N GLY A 35 -6.11 13.52 8.53
CA GLY A 35 -5.88 14.77 7.78
C GLY A 35 -4.82 14.68 6.67
N GLU A 36 -4.19 13.52 6.49
CA GLU A 36 -3.29 13.23 5.38
C GLU A 36 -3.96 12.34 4.32
N THR A 37 -3.48 12.41 3.09
CA THR A 37 -3.91 11.48 2.04
C THR A 37 -3.03 10.25 2.07
N ASP A 38 -3.65 9.13 2.41
CA ASP A 38 -3.04 7.79 2.40
C ASP A 38 -3.41 7.08 1.08
N TRP A 39 -2.51 7.15 0.11
CA TRP A 39 -2.73 6.61 -1.21
C TRP A 39 -2.72 5.08 -1.20
N LYS A 40 -3.72 4.47 -1.85
CA LYS A 40 -3.83 3.02 -2.07
C LYS A 40 -3.73 2.75 -3.58
N VAL A 41 -2.54 2.41 -4.06
CA VAL A 41 -2.30 2.18 -5.49
C VAL A 41 -2.83 0.81 -5.89
N ILE A 42 -3.71 0.77 -6.88
CA ILE A 42 -4.31 -0.47 -7.39
C ILE A 42 -3.41 -1.03 -8.48
N VAL A 43 -2.98 -2.27 -8.31
CA VAL A 43 -2.04 -2.93 -9.23
C VAL A 43 -2.44 -4.37 -9.51
N ILE A 44 -1.84 -4.95 -10.56
CA ILE A 44 -1.91 -6.39 -10.86
C ILE A 44 -0.50 -6.91 -11.16
N ASP A 45 -0.20 -8.13 -10.71
CA ASP A 45 1.02 -8.84 -11.10
C ASP A 45 1.08 -8.97 -12.62
N VAL A 46 2.23 -8.64 -13.22
CA VAL A 46 2.40 -8.72 -14.69
C VAL A 46 2.23 -10.14 -15.23
N ASN A 47 2.41 -11.15 -14.37
CA ASN A 47 2.25 -12.56 -14.70
C ASN A 47 0.87 -13.14 -14.33
N ASP A 48 -0.04 -12.31 -13.81
CA ASP A 48 -1.40 -12.76 -13.50
C ASP A 48 -2.15 -13.17 -14.78
N PRO A 49 -2.96 -14.24 -14.76
CA PRO A 49 -3.70 -14.72 -15.94
C PRO A 49 -4.57 -13.65 -16.62
N ILE A 50 -5.08 -12.68 -15.86
CA ILE A 50 -5.93 -11.61 -16.42
C ILE A 50 -5.18 -10.29 -16.64
N ALA A 51 -3.88 -10.21 -16.35
CA ALA A 51 -3.10 -8.98 -16.48
C ALA A 51 -3.17 -8.34 -17.86
N SER A 52 -3.25 -9.15 -18.92
CA SER A 52 -3.35 -8.65 -20.30
C SER A 52 -4.65 -7.91 -20.60
N LYS A 53 -5.71 -8.16 -19.81
CA LYS A 53 -7.03 -7.54 -19.97
C LYS A 53 -7.19 -6.25 -19.19
N LEU A 54 -6.32 -5.99 -18.20
CA LEU A 54 -6.41 -4.85 -17.29
C LEU A 54 -5.29 -3.87 -17.59
N ASN A 55 -5.61 -2.70 -18.14
CA ASN A 55 -4.63 -1.67 -18.50
C ASN A 55 -4.92 -0.31 -17.85
N ASP A 56 -6.15 -0.11 -17.37
CA ASP A 56 -6.57 1.07 -16.61
C ASP A 56 -7.68 0.67 -15.61
N ILE A 57 -8.09 1.59 -14.76
CA ILE A 57 -9.14 1.37 -13.75
C ILE A 57 -10.47 0.98 -14.36
N GLU A 58 -10.79 1.49 -15.53
CA GLU A 58 -12.01 1.18 -16.27
C GLU A 58 -12.07 -0.29 -16.71
N ASP A 59 -10.92 -0.88 -17.04
CA ASP A 59 -10.84 -2.30 -17.37
C ASP A 59 -11.12 -3.17 -16.12
N VAL A 60 -10.73 -2.68 -14.95
CA VAL A 60 -11.03 -3.39 -13.68
C VAL A 60 -12.54 -3.47 -13.48
N GLU A 61 -13.26 -2.36 -13.65
CA GLU A 61 -14.72 -2.37 -13.49
C GLU A 61 -15.41 -3.24 -14.57
N LYS A 62 -14.87 -3.26 -15.78
CA LYS A 62 -15.39 -4.06 -16.89
C LYS A 62 -15.22 -5.57 -16.69
N HIS A 63 -14.03 -6.01 -16.21
CA HIS A 63 -13.68 -7.42 -16.12
C HIS A 63 -13.89 -8.01 -14.72
N LEU A 64 -13.88 -7.18 -13.70
CA LEU A 64 -14.08 -7.52 -12.29
C LEU A 64 -15.11 -6.56 -11.65
N PRO A 65 -16.36 -6.56 -12.17
CA PRO A 65 -17.37 -5.58 -11.75
C PRO A 65 -17.61 -5.64 -10.24
N GLY A 66 -17.63 -4.46 -9.62
CA GLY A 66 -17.84 -4.30 -8.18
C GLY A 66 -16.60 -4.51 -7.31
N LEU A 67 -15.46 -4.94 -7.85
CA LEU A 67 -14.25 -5.16 -7.04
C LEU A 67 -13.74 -3.87 -6.41
N ILE A 68 -13.67 -2.77 -7.16
CA ILE A 68 -13.21 -1.47 -6.65
C ILE A 68 -14.13 -0.97 -5.54
N ARG A 69 -15.44 -1.11 -5.72
CA ARG A 69 -16.42 -0.76 -4.69
C ARG A 69 -16.25 -1.61 -3.42
N ALA A 70 -16.07 -2.92 -3.56
CA ALA A 70 -15.84 -3.81 -2.42
C ALA A 70 -14.54 -3.48 -1.68
N THR A 71 -13.49 -3.16 -2.42
CA THR A 71 -12.20 -2.73 -1.85
C THR A 71 -12.33 -1.42 -1.08
N ASN A 72 -13.02 -0.44 -1.65
CA ASN A 72 -13.32 0.83 -0.97
C ASN A 72 -14.10 0.60 0.32
N GLU A 73 -15.15 -0.24 0.27
CA GLU A 73 -15.96 -0.58 1.44
C GLU A 73 -15.12 -1.26 2.53
N TRP A 74 -14.22 -2.15 2.16
CA TRP A 74 -13.32 -2.80 3.10
C TRP A 74 -12.42 -1.76 3.80
N PHE A 75 -11.80 -0.87 3.07
CA PHE A 75 -10.97 0.20 3.66
C PHE A 75 -11.79 1.18 4.51
N ARG A 76 -13.06 1.38 4.18
CA ARG A 76 -13.92 2.26 4.96
C ARG A 76 -14.12 1.75 6.39
N ILE A 77 -14.19 0.44 6.58
CA ILE A 77 -14.62 -0.16 7.85
C ILE A 77 -13.53 -0.96 8.57
N TYR A 78 -12.38 -1.25 7.97
CA TYR A 78 -11.43 -2.23 8.50
C TYR A 78 -10.80 -1.86 9.85
N LYS A 79 -10.78 -0.56 10.22
CA LYS A 79 -10.26 -0.09 11.52
C LYS A 79 -11.31 -0.04 12.64
N ILE A 80 -12.59 -0.29 12.33
CA ILE A 80 -13.66 -0.20 13.33
C ILE A 80 -13.49 -1.22 14.48
N PRO A 81 -13.08 -2.47 14.23
CA PRO A 81 -12.80 -3.42 15.31
C PRO A 81 -11.72 -2.92 16.28
N ASP A 82 -10.83 -2.05 15.86
CA ASP A 82 -9.79 -1.43 16.69
C ASP A 82 -10.28 -0.16 17.42
N GLY A 83 -11.59 0.10 17.38
CA GLY A 83 -12.22 1.27 18.03
C GLY A 83 -12.04 2.58 17.27
N LYS A 84 -11.61 2.53 16.01
CA LYS A 84 -11.50 3.73 15.16
C LYS A 84 -12.82 4.02 14.46
N PRO A 85 -13.10 5.28 14.08
CA PRO A 85 -14.25 5.61 13.24
C PRO A 85 -14.09 5.04 11.82
N GLU A 86 -15.17 5.11 11.03
CA GLU A 86 -15.10 4.84 9.60
C GLU A 86 -14.09 5.76 8.92
N ASN A 87 -13.31 5.20 8.00
CA ASN A 87 -12.42 5.98 7.15
C ASN A 87 -13.22 6.73 6.09
N GLN A 88 -12.69 7.87 5.69
CA GLN A 88 -13.21 8.68 4.60
C GLN A 88 -12.28 8.63 3.39
N PHE A 89 -12.80 8.98 2.23
CA PHE A 89 -12.05 9.06 0.99
C PHE A 89 -12.19 10.44 0.37
N ALA A 90 -11.13 10.93 -0.25
CA ALA A 90 -11.21 12.02 -1.19
C ALA A 90 -11.94 11.57 -2.47
N PHE A 91 -12.29 12.52 -3.34
CA PHE A 91 -12.96 12.27 -4.63
C PHE A 91 -14.25 11.46 -4.50
N SER A 92 -14.99 11.65 -3.40
CA SER A 92 -16.22 10.88 -3.11
C SER A 92 -16.04 9.35 -3.15
N GLY A 93 -14.83 8.85 -2.88
CA GLY A 93 -14.49 7.44 -2.91
C GLY A 93 -14.18 6.87 -4.30
N GLU A 94 -14.17 7.70 -5.33
CA GLU A 94 -13.83 7.27 -6.68
C GLU A 94 -12.33 6.98 -6.81
N ALA A 95 -11.99 5.83 -7.41
CA ALA A 95 -10.62 5.56 -7.82
C ALA A 95 -10.24 6.42 -9.03
N LYS A 96 -9.02 6.96 -9.02
CA LYS A 96 -8.44 7.66 -10.18
C LYS A 96 -7.75 6.67 -11.10
N ASN A 97 -7.62 7.05 -12.36
CA ASN A 97 -7.09 6.22 -13.43
C ASN A 97 -5.57 5.98 -13.31
N ARG A 98 -5.05 5.14 -14.19
CA ARG A 98 -3.64 4.78 -14.26
C ARG A 98 -2.72 6.00 -14.40
N SER A 99 -3.08 7.00 -15.23
CA SER A 99 -2.25 8.20 -15.41
C SER A 99 -2.07 8.94 -14.10
N TYR A 100 -3.17 9.20 -13.39
CA TYR A 100 -3.13 9.84 -12.07
C TYR A 100 -2.32 9.03 -11.05
N ALA A 101 -2.54 7.71 -11.00
CA ALA A 101 -1.81 6.83 -10.11
C ALA A 101 -0.30 6.83 -10.38
N THR A 102 0.09 6.90 -11.65
CA THR A 102 1.50 6.98 -12.04
C THR A 102 2.14 8.30 -11.58
N GLU A 103 1.43 9.41 -11.65
CA GLU A 103 1.90 10.69 -11.12
C GLU A 103 2.11 10.63 -9.61
N VAL A 104 1.16 10.05 -8.85
CA VAL A 104 1.30 9.84 -7.40
C VAL A 104 2.56 9.01 -7.08
N VAL A 105 2.79 7.92 -7.80
CA VAL A 105 3.99 7.08 -7.61
C VAL A 105 5.27 7.87 -7.90
N HIS A 106 5.29 8.68 -8.95
CA HIS A 106 6.43 9.53 -9.28
C HIS A 106 6.68 10.61 -8.22
N GLU A 107 5.65 11.26 -7.72
CA GLU A 107 5.77 12.26 -6.65
C GLU A 107 6.33 11.63 -5.36
N CYS A 108 5.83 10.47 -4.96
CA CYS A 108 6.35 9.73 -3.81
C CYS A 108 7.81 9.32 -4.02
N HIS A 109 8.17 8.85 -5.22
CA HIS A 109 9.55 8.51 -5.56
C HIS A 109 10.47 9.73 -5.50
N GLU A 110 10.07 10.88 -6.04
CA GLU A 110 10.85 12.11 -5.97
C GLU A 110 11.00 12.64 -4.54
N ALA A 111 9.96 12.53 -3.73
CA ALA A 111 10.04 12.87 -2.30
C ALA A 111 11.07 12.00 -1.58
N TRP A 112 11.02 10.68 -1.79
CA TRP A 112 12.01 9.74 -1.29
C TRP A 112 13.43 10.08 -1.80
N ARG A 113 13.61 10.32 -3.10
CA ARG A 113 14.90 10.65 -3.70
C ARG A 113 15.51 11.90 -3.07
N ARG A 114 14.73 12.95 -2.89
CA ARG A 114 15.18 14.19 -2.22
C ARG A 114 15.59 13.94 -0.78
N LEU A 115 14.85 13.10 -0.08
CA LEU A 115 15.13 12.73 1.30
C LEU A 115 16.44 11.94 1.40
N ILE A 116 16.59 10.86 0.63
CA ILE A 116 17.74 9.94 0.70
C ILE A 116 19.04 10.55 0.20
N THR A 117 18.96 11.59 -0.65
CA THR A 117 20.12 12.36 -1.14
C THR A 117 20.44 13.59 -0.29
N GLY A 118 19.68 13.84 0.78
CA GLY A 118 19.90 14.96 1.69
C GLY A 118 19.42 16.32 1.14
N GLN A 119 18.55 16.32 0.15
CA GLN A 119 17.92 17.54 -0.40
C GLN A 119 16.67 17.94 0.37
N ALA A 120 16.20 17.10 1.27
CA ALA A 120 15.11 17.38 2.20
C ALA A 120 15.55 17.07 3.62
N ASN A 121 14.97 17.77 4.60
CA ASN A 121 15.25 17.50 6.02
C ASN A 121 14.59 16.19 6.42
N ALA A 122 15.41 15.25 6.93
CA ALA A 122 14.94 13.94 7.36
C ALA A 122 14.28 13.97 8.74
N GLY A 123 14.54 15.00 9.56
CA GLY A 123 14.12 14.98 10.95
C GLY A 123 14.65 13.72 11.66
N GLU A 124 13.75 12.93 12.23
CA GLU A 124 14.09 11.67 12.90
C GLU A 124 14.02 10.43 12.00
N ILE A 125 13.76 10.61 10.71
CA ILE A 125 13.66 9.50 9.74
C ILE A 125 15.04 8.90 9.52
N LYS A 126 15.14 7.58 9.70
CA LYS A 126 16.36 6.83 9.42
C LYS A 126 16.56 6.70 7.91
N LEU A 127 17.77 7.02 7.46
CA LEU A 127 18.12 7.04 6.03
C LEU A 127 19.07 5.92 5.61
N GLU A 128 19.38 4.99 6.53
CA GLU A 128 20.24 3.86 6.21
C GLU A 128 19.64 3.08 5.04
N ASN A 129 20.47 2.86 4.04
CA ASN A 129 20.09 2.14 2.83
C ASN A 129 21.28 1.37 2.26
N SER A 130 21.01 0.36 1.47
CA SER A 130 22.03 -0.50 0.85
C SER A 130 22.08 -0.37 -0.68
N THR A 131 21.30 0.52 -1.28
CA THR A 131 21.11 0.58 -2.74
C THR A 131 21.43 1.91 -3.37
N VAL A 132 21.32 3.03 -2.65
CA VAL A 132 21.50 4.36 -3.22
C VAL A 132 22.96 4.77 -3.18
N GLN A 133 23.66 4.62 -4.29
CA GLN A 133 25.04 5.05 -4.43
C GLN A 133 25.15 6.56 -4.25
N GLY A 134 26.16 6.99 -3.46
CA GLY A 134 26.38 8.39 -3.13
C GLY A 134 25.53 8.93 -1.97
N SER A 135 24.62 8.16 -1.41
CA SER A 135 23.96 8.50 -0.15
C SER A 135 24.98 8.48 0.99
N LYS A 136 24.93 9.52 1.85
CA LYS A 136 25.75 9.57 3.08
C LYS A 136 25.42 8.47 4.09
N SER A 137 24.23 7.89 3.96
CA SER A 137 23.71 6.83 4.82
C SER A 137 23.72 5.46 4.11
N LEU A 138 24.52 5.31 3.05
CA LEU A 138 24.73 4.02 2.41
C LEU A 138 25.48 3.08 3.35
N VAL A 139 24.92 1.93 3.64
CA VAL A 139 25.51 0.88 4.46
C VAL A 139 25.80 -0.36 3.62
N ALA A 140 26.95 -0.98 3.84
CA ALA A 140 27.27 -2.21 3.14
C ALA A 140 26.46 -3.39 3.69
N PRO A 141 26.14 -4.41 2.88
CA PRO A 141 25.38 -5.59 3.34
C PRO A 141 26.02 -6.34 4.52
N LYS A 142 27.31 -6.11 4.77
CA LYS A 142 28.08 -6.73 5.87
C LYS A 142 28.08 -5.89 7.16
N ASP A 143 27.48 -4.71 7.12
CA ASP A 143 27.50 -3.79 8.24
C ASP A 143 26.59 -4.23 9.38
N ALA A 144 26.85 -3.70 10.58
CA ALA A 144 26.13 -4.04 11.79
C ALA A 144 24.60 -3.87 11.69
N VAL A 145 24.12 -2.99 10.82
CA VAL A 145 22.69 -2.78 10.59
C VAL A 145 22.03 -4.06 10.06
N VAL A 146 22.64 -4.75 9.08
CA VAL A 146 22.09 -6.00 8.53
C VAL A 146 22.22 -7.13 9.56
N THR A 147 23.33 -7.16 10.31
CA THR A 147 23.56 -8.17 11.36
C THR A 147 22.72 -7.92 12.61
N SER A 148 22.20 -6.70 12.79
CA SER A 148 21.32 -6.36 13.91
C SER A 148 19.86 -6.77 13.69
N ILE A 149 19.49 -7.22 12.50
CA ILE A 149 18.14 -7.72 12.22
C ILE A 149 17.95 -8.98 13.07
N PRO A 150 16.95 -9.02 13.98
CA PRO A 150 16.73 -10.22 14.79
C PRO A 150 16.43 -11.43 13.91
N ALA A 151 16.95 -12.58 14.29
CA ALA A 151 16.53 -13.82 13.67
C ALA A 151 15.01 -14.01 13.87
N ALA A 152 14.37 -14.72 12.94
CA ALA A 152 12.96 -15.07 13.08
C ALA A 152 12.74 -15.73 14.46
N SER A 153 11.69 -15.29 15.16
CA SER A 153 11.35 -15.86 16.46
C SER A 153 11.09 -17.36 16.34
N PRO A 154 11.69 -18.22 17.20
CA PRO A 154 11.36 -19.64 17.25
C PRO A 154 9.98 -19.89 17.89
N GLN A 155 9.27 -18.86 18.33
CA GLN A 155 7.95 -19.01 18.91
C GLN A 155 6.96 -19.52 17.86
N PRO A 156 6.03 -20.41 18.23
CA PRO A 156 4.95 -20.79 17.33
C PRO A 156 4.13 -19.57 16.92
N PRO A 157 3.47 -19.59 15.77
CA PRO A 157 2.56 -18.51 15.36
C PRO A 157 1.58 -18.20 16.48
N ALA A 158 1.31 -16.92 16.69
CA ALA A 158 0.25 -16.50 17.62
C ALA A 158 -1.09 -17.10 17.18
N PRO A 159 -2.00 -17.38 18.12
CA PRO A 159 -3.37 -17.81 17.76
C PRO A 159 -3.99 -16.79 16.81
N ILE A 160 -4.66 -17.27 15.77
CA ILE A 160 -5.43 -16.41 14.87
C ILE A 160 -6.60 -15.83 15.66
N ASP A 161 -6.74 -14.51 15.62
CA ASP A 161 -7.88 -13.84 16.25
C ASP A 161 -9.18 -14.36 15.63
N PRO A 162 -10.17 -14.81 16.45
CA PRO A 162 -11.42 -15.37 15.95
C PRO A 162 -12.30 -14.36 15.20
N SER A 163 -11.94 -13.09 15.18
CA SER A 163 -12.62 -12.06 14.40
C SER A 163 -12.09 -11.88 12.99
N ILE A 164 -10.93 -12.49 12.62
CA ILE A 164 -10.24 -12.21 11.37
C ILE A 164 -11.04 -12.59 10.11
N ASP A 165 -11.91 -13.59 10.23
CA ASP A 165 -12.79 -14.07 9.16
C ASP A 165 -14.22 -13.53 9.26
N LYS A 166 -14.48 -12.60 10.20
CA LYS A 166 -15.79 -11.97 10.35
C LYS A 166 -15.87 -10.70 9.50
N TRP A 167 -16.95 -10.61 8.72
CA TRP A 167 -17.31 -9.38 8.04
C TRP A 167 -18.07 -8.46 8.98
N PHE A 168 -17.56 -7.25 9.20
CA PHE A 168 -18.25 -6.24 10.00
C PHE A 168 -19.13 -5.38 9.09
N PHE A 169 -20.41 -5.70 9.03
CA PHE A 169 -21.38 -4.87 8.34
C PHE A 169 -21.87 -3.77 9.29
N ILE A 170 -21.68 -2.53 8.86
CA ILE A 170 -22.17 -1.36 9.58
C ILE A 170 -23.25 -0.74 8.71
N SER A 171 -24.50 -0.82 9.18
CA SER A 171 -25.58 -0.02 8.60
C SER A 171 -25.26 1.44 8.87
N SER A 172 -25.21 2.29 7.83
CA SER A 172 -25.28 3.73 8.04
C SER A 172 -26.55 4.01 8.86
N SER A 173 -26.39 4.51 10.09
CA SER A 173 -27.51 5.06 10.81
C SER A 173 -28.11 6.15 9.94
N ALA A 174 -29.31 5.93 9.46
CA ALA A 174 -30.09 6.99 8.82
C ALA A 174 -30.24 8.13 9.82
N ASN A 175 -29.59 9.24 9.56
CA ASN A 175 -29.88 10.52 10.20
C ASN A 175 -31.12 11.13 9.55
#